data_32e513740646e84fa362a194958a42f0
#
_entry.id   32e513740646e84fa362a194958a42f0
#
_cell.length_a   1.000
_cell.length_b   1.000
_cell.length_c   1.000
_cell.angle_alpha   90.00
_cell.angle_beta   90.00
_cell.angle_gamma   90.00
#
_symmetry.space_group_name_H-M   'P 1'
#
loop_
_entity.id
_entity.type
_entity.pdbx_description
1 polymer ?
#
loop_
_entity_poly.entity_id
_entity_poly.type
_entity_poly.pdbx_seq_one_letter_code
_entity_poly.pdbx_strand_id
1 'polypeptide(L)'
;MFVKNQILYLLTFIFFYSCAPKQLEVVPLEPKKITPNWLSGISNDSLFLYGVSKVENNSTANSDSLARDEIVKMIKADFFKYLKKIDQNHDLNFSQSKELFWDDRLKKISQYVSIYENYNDGKHNYSLARFDKNSYTNAFYEEFAKVDRLNRERMKSIDSIISLDNFKNIAEILNETVFHTGSNGLIAMNDKDSSVISSLKYIEDYLNGINSRIQLKFDSKALNAMPIVNERKRIKVLAIDNLTGQSIDGMWFNVMPVDNYDIDNYDDDLIITKKDGSVEYQVQAIGDEQNGYKLIFKTSYESILKSDFISLFRTMPERLSLSVIRNNPSIYFENTISNVDSLIKDSDAINAIRECFEAKYNGRFTRKKDKSTISLTFEITTIENSDKISKIYPNFVHSSGALVLTDNWTQKNIYFQNIFETSGSDFNSVEKAGINSLKNLAKLVTSKICS
;
A
#
# COMPACT_ATOMS: atom_id res chain seq x y z
N MET A 1 59.35 60.03 65.59
CA MET A 1 60.20 60.04 64.39
C MET A 1 59.61 59.21 63.21
N PHE A 2 58.36 58.81 63.29
CA PHE A 2 57.72 57.94 62.27
C PHE A 2 56.72 58.65 61.31
N VAL A 3 56.32 59.88 61.61
CA VAL A 3 55.28 60.60 60.83
C VAL A 3 55.87 61.36 59.61
N LYS A 4 57.17 61.75 59.65
CA LYS A 4 57.80 62.49 58.55
C LYS A 4 58.11 61.68 57.30
N ASN A 5 58.28 60.35 57.41
CA ASN A 5 58.62 59.52 56.26
C ASN A 5 57.37 59.05 55.46
N GLN A 6 56.19 59.00 56.07
CA GLN A 6 54.99 58.63 55.36
C GLN A 6 54.45 59.72 54.42
N ILE A 7 54.67 61.01 54.78
CA ILE A 7 54.25 62.14 53.94
C ILE A 7 55.13 62.25 52.68
N LEU A 8 56.39 61.85 52.80
CA LEU A 8 57.34 61.92 51.66
C LEU A 8 57.01 60.81 50.61
N TYR A 9 56.55 59.65 51.05
CA TYR A 9 56.11 58.57 50.15
C TYR A 9 54.78 58.87 49.50
N LEU A 10 53.89 59.60 50.16
CA LEU A 10 52.57 59.95 49.57
C LEU A 10 52.74 61.06 48.51
N LEU A 11 53.68 62.00 48.73
CA LEU A 11 53.97 63.04 47.76
C LEU A 11 54.74 62.53 46.53
N THR A 12 55.59 61.51 46.65
CA THR A 12 56.22 60.88 45.50
C THR A 12 55.23 60.05 44.65
N PHE A 13 54.21 59.43 45.29
CA PHE A 13 53.20 58.70 44.57
C PHE A 13 52.27 59.63 43.74
N ILE A 14 51.99 60.83 44.23
CA ILE A 14 51.13 61.81 43.52
C ILE A 14 51.84 62.39 42.29
N PHE A 15 53.15 62.52 42.32
CA PHE A 15 53.93 63.08 41.18
C PHE A 15 54.14 62.08 40.07
N PHE A 16 54.10 60.76 40.35
CA PHE A 16 54.17 59.76 39.31
C PHE A 16 52.83 59.49 38.57
N TYR A 17 51.69 59.89 39.12
CA TYR A 17 50.37 59.74 38.47
C TYR A 17 50.01 60.94 37.57
N SER A 18 50.71 62.01 37.58
CA SER A 18 50.34 63.22 36.83
C SER A 18 51.01 63.39 35.46
N CYS A 19 51.87 62.46 35.07
CA CYS A 19 52.49 62.45 33.74
C CYS A 19 52.32 61.13 33.03
N ALA A 20 51.07 60.60 32.99
CA ALA A 20 50.74 59.56 32.00
C ALA A 20 50.60 60.29 30.64
N PRO A 21 51.38 59.92 29.61
CA PRO A 21 51.16 60.43 28.29
C PRO A 21 49.77 59.97 27.86
N LYS A 22 48.94 60.90 27.38
CA LYS A 22 47.73 60.53 26.66
C LYS A 22 48.15 59.51 25.58
N GLN A 23 47.93 58.26 25.84
CA GLN A 23 47.92 57.27 24.73
C GLN A 23 46.89 57.78 23.73
N LEU A 24 47.37 58.29 22.62
CA LEU A 24 46.54 58.37 21.43
C LEU A 24 46.01 56.99 21.26
N GLU A 25 44.71 56.81 21.46
CA GLU A 25 43.99 55.63 21.00
C GLU A 25 44.27 55.57 19.50
N VAL A 26 45.26 54.77 19.14
CA VAL A 26 45.40 54.31 17.78
C VAL A 26 44.18 53.42 17.58
N VAL A 27 43.12 54.03 17.07
CA VAL A 27 41.97 53.24 16.54
C VAL A 27 42.61 52.28 15.54
N PRO A 28 42.57 50.96 15.79
CA PRO A 28 43.12 50.04 14.83
C PRO A 28 42.33 50.31 13.55
N LEU A 29 43.01 50.73 12.51
CA LEU A 29 42.45 50.74 11.18
C LEU A 29 41.99 49.29 10.94
N GLU A 30 40.67 49.05 11.06
CA GLU A 30 40.12 47.78 10.69
C GLU A 30 40.67 47.43 9.30
N PRO A 31 41.36 46.29 9.15
CA PRO A 31 41.92 45.92 7.86
C PRO A 31 40.79 45.98 6.86
N LYS A 32 40.94 46.82 5.85
CA LYS A 32 39.93 46.94 4.77
C LYS A 32 39.65 45.56 4.25
N LYS A 33 38.47 45.00 4.61
CA LYS A 33 38.08 43.65 4.20
C LYS A 33 38.06 43.64 2.67
N ILE A 34 39.01 42.95 2.07
CA ILE A 34 39.11 42.79 0.62
C ILE A 34 37.92 41.94 0.20
N THR A 35 37.08 42.50 -0.65
CA THR A 35 35.94 41.78 -1.21
C THR A 35 36.45 40.62 -2.09
N PRO A 36 36.06 39.36 -1.82
CA PRO A 36 36.53 38.25 -2.59
C PRO A 36 36.07 38.34 -4.06
N ASN A 37 36.94 37.97 -4.98
CA ASN A 37 36.69 38.05 -6.42
C ASN A 37 35.47 37.20 -6.88
N TRP A 38 35.18 36.11 -6.16
CA TRP A 38 34.06 35.24 -6.49
C TRP A 38 32.68 35.88 -6.29
N LEU A 39 32.59 37.01 -5.54
CA LEU A 39 31.35 37.78 -5.42
C LEU A 39 31.03 38.58 -6.70
N SER A 40 32.00 38.87 -7.54
CA SER A 40 31.80 39.52 -8.83
C SER A 40 31.50 38.57 -9.96
N GLY A 41 31.60 37.27 -9.71
CA GLY A 41 31.33 36.21 -10.67
C GLY A 41 32.33 35.05 -10.54
N ILE A 42 31.82 33.85 -10.77
CA ILE A 42 32.66 32.65 -10.78
C ILE A 42 32.85 32.25 -12.25
N SER A 43 34.12 32.11 -12.65
CA SER A 43 34.43 31.53 -13.97
C SER A 43 34.04 30.06 -14.02
N ASN A 44 33.58 29.60 -15.18
CA ASN A 44 33.32 28.17 -15.40
C ASN A 44 34.61 27.38 -15.14
N ASP A 45 34.51 26.44 -14.20
CA ASP A 45 35.59 25.54 -13.83
C ASP A 45 35.25 24.11 -14.31
N SER A 46 36.18 23.48 -15.00
CA SER A 46 36.00 22.11 -15.46
C SER A 46 36.02 21.10 -14.31
N LEU A 47 36.73 21.43 -13.21
CA LEU A 47 36.96 20.54 -12.07
C LEU A 47 35.91 20.68 -10.98
N PHE A 48 35.33 21.89 -10.83
CA PHE A 48 34.41 22.17 -9.74
C PHE A 48 33.08 22.76 -10.23
N LEU A 49 32.01 22.49 -9.48
CA LEU A 49 30.78 23.28 -9.49
C LEU A 49 30.77 24.15 -8.24
N TYR A 50 30.27 25.36 -8.38
CA TYR A 50 30.22 26.32 -7.30
C TYR A 50 28.78 26.75 -7.03
N GLY A 51 28.43 26.85 -5.75
CA GLY A 51 27.20 27.44 -5.26
C GLY A 51 27.48 28.65 -4.36
N VAL A 52 26.78 29.74 -4.59
CA VAL A 52 26.93 30.97 -3.82
C VAL A 52 25.65 31.31 -3.11
N SER A 53 25.75 31.66 -1.86
CA SER A 53 24.62 32.20 -1.10
C SER A 53 24.94 33.57 -0.50
N LYS A 54 23.88 34.32 -0.25
CA LYS A 54 23.89 35.60 0.46
C LYS A 54 22.75 35.64 1.45
N VAL A 55 23.04 35.91 2.73
CA VAL A 55 22.05 35.95 3.81
C VAL A 55 22.29 37.19 4.66
N GLU A 56 21.26 37.92 5.04
CA GLU A 56 21.37 39.04 5.98
C GLU A 56 21.83 38.56 7.36
N ASN A 57 22.69 39.34 8.03
CA ASN A 57 23.23 38.96 9.34
C ASN A 57 22.17 38.71 10.42
N ASN A 58 20.99 39.31 10.29
CA ASN A 58 19.87 39.15 11.21
C ASN A 58 18.94 37.96 10.86
N SER A 59 19.22 37.24 9.79
CA SER A 59 18.43 36.10 9.36
C SER A 59 18.79 34.86 10.16
N THR A 60 17.79 34.00 10.40
CA THR A 60 17.99 32.66 10.96
C THR A 60 18.50 31.65 9.92
N ALA A 61 18.51 32.01 8.64
CA ALA A 61 18.99 31.16 7.57
C ALA A 61 20.52 31.02 7.61
N ASN A 62 20.97 29.78 7.36
CA ASN A 62 22.39 29.47 7.29
C ASN A 62 22.92 29.61 5.86
N SER A 63 23.84 30.54 5.63
CA SER A 63 24.43 30.77 4.30
C SER A 63 25.16 29.55 3.77
N ASP A 64 25.83 28.77 4.61
CA ASP A 64 26.50 27.53 4.19
C ASP A 64 25.53 26.48 3.64
N SER A 65 24.39 26.32 4.30
CA SER A 65 23.34 25.43 3.82
C SER A 65 22.82 25.87 2.47
N LEU A 66 22.49 27.16 2.32
CA LEU A 66 21.96 27.69 1.06
C LEU A 66 22.96 27.60 -0.10
N ALA A 67 24.26 27.78 0.17
CA ALA A 67 25.29 27.60 -0.85
C ALA A 67 25.40 26.14 -1.32
N ARG A 68 25.28 25.19 -0.39
CA ARG A 68 25.22 23.75 -0.72
C ARG A 68 23.97 23.41 -1.52
N ASP A 69 22.81 23.95 -1.10
CA ASP A 69 21.53 23.71 -1.77
C ASP A 69 21.53 24.22 -3.22
N GLU A 70 22.27 25.31 -3.50
CA GLU A 70 22.41 25.83 -4.86
C GLU A 70 23.14 24.84 -5.78
N ILE A 71 24.21 24.21 -5.29
CA ILE A 71 24.90 23.12 -6.00
C ILE A 71 23.93 21.95 -6.24
N VAL A 72 23.21 21.54 -5.20
CA VAL A 72 22.25 20.43 -5.27
C VAL A 72 21.17 20.70 -6.31
N LYS A 73 20.64 21.94 -6.39
CA LYS A 73 19.64 22.32 -7.41
C LYS A 73 20.19 22.22 -8.83
N MET A 74 21.42 22.68 -9.07
CA MET A 74 22.06 22.57 -10.39
C MET A 74 22.23 21.11 -10.81
N ILE A 75 22.75 20.28 -9.90
CA ILE A 75 22.94 18.84 -10.17
C ILE A 75 21.59 18.15 -10.39
N LYS A 76 20.55 18.49 -9.60
CA LYS A 76 19.20 17.92 -9.77
C LYS A 76 18.62 18.23 -11.14
N ALA A 77 18.77 19.46 -11.61
CA ALA A 77 18.28 19.85 -12.93
C ALA A 77 18.98 19.07 -14.06
N ASP A 78 20.29 18.94 -14.00
CA ASP A 78 21.07 18.18 -14.98
C ASP A 78 20.75 16.69 -14.95
N PHE A 79 20.55 16.13 -13.77
CA PHE A 79 20.16 14.75 -13.58
C PHE A 79 18.79 14.43 -14.19
N PHE A 80 17.78 15.25 -13.95
CA PHE A 80 16.47 15.03 -14.54
C PHE A 80 16.45 15.18 -16.05
N LYS A 81 17.28 16.08 -16.59
CA LYS A 81 17.50 16.17 -18.03
C LYS A 81 18.14 14.90 -18.62
N TYR A 82 19.07 14.31 -17.89
CA TYR A 82 19.70 13.04 -18.24
C TYR A 82 18.69 11.88 -18.24
N LEU A 83 17.88 11.71 -17.17
CA LEU A 83 16.86 10.67 -17.10
C LEU A 83 15.86 10.77 -18.26
N LYS A 84 15.40 11.98 -18.59
CA LYS A 84 14.51 12.20 -19.73
C LYS A 84 15.14 11.76 -21.05
N LYS A 85 16.44 11.96 -21.22
CA LYS A 85 17.17 11.49 -22.42
C LYS A 85 17.23 9.97 -22.47
N ILE A 86 17.40 9.29 -21.34
CA ILE A 86 17.39 7.82 -21.27
C ILE A 86 16.00 7.29 -21.63
N ASP A 87 14.94 7.83 -21.07
CA ASP A 87 13.55 7.45 -21.39
C ASP A 87 13.28 7.47 -22.89
N GLN A 88 13.75 8.52 -23.56
CA GLN A 88 13.57 8.68 -25.00
C GLN A 88 14.35 7.69 -25.85
N ASN A 89 15.54 7.31 -25.39
CA ASN A 89 16.46 6.49 -26.17
C ASN A 89 16.29 4.97 -25.92
N HIS A 90 15.80 4.58 -24.74
CA HIS A 90 15.86 3.19 -24.29
C HIS A 90 14.51 2.59 -23.86
N ASP A 91 13.40 3.32 -24.06
CA ASP A 91 12.04 2.88 -23.73
C ASP A 91 11.86 2.42 -22.26
N LEU A 92 12.57 3.07 -21.36
CA LEU A 92 12.49 2.87 -19.93
C LEU A 92 11.76 4.04 -19.26
N ASN A 93 11.22 3.82 -18.07
CA ASN A 93 10.32 4.76 -17.40
C ASN A 93 10.99 5.50 -16.24
N PHE A 94 12.22 5.99 -16.45
CA PHE A 94 13.01 6.66 -15.42
C PHE A 94 12.33 7.93 -14.87
N SER A 95 11.61 8.65 -15.72
CA SER A 95 10.95 9.89 -15.30
C SER A 95 9.85 9.67 -14.27
N GLN A 96 9.22 8.51 -14.21
CA GLN A 96 8.24 8.19 -13.18
C GLN A 96 8.87 7.93 -11.82
N SER A 97 10.08 7.39 -11.79
CA SER A 97 10.81 7.07 -10.55
C SER A 97 11.89 8.10 -10.21
N LYS A 98 11.88 9.28 -10.87
CA LYS A 98 12.94 10.29 -10.77
C LYS A 98 13.28 10.73 -9.35
N GLU A 99 12.29 10.85 -8.46
CA GLU A 99 12.52 11.27 -7.08
C GLU A 99 13.22 10.17 -6.27
N LEU A 100 12.88 8.90 -6.47
CA LEU A 100 13.56 7.77 -5.81
C LEU A 100 15.05 7.73 -6.22
N PHE A 101 15.34 7.88 -7.50
CA PHE A 101 16.72 7.97 -7.99
C PHE A 101 17.47 9.17 -7.41
N TRP A 102 16.75 10.28 -7.23
CA TRP A 102 17.36 11.49 -6.68
C TRP A 102 17.73 11.35 -5.22
N ASP A 103 16.90 10.73 -4.40
CA ASP A 103 17.13 10.57 -2.97
C ASP A 103 18.41 9.75 -2.68
N ASP A 104 18.62 8.67 -3.41
CA ASP A 104 19.86 7.89 -3.31
C ASP A 104 21.08 8.67 -3.78
N ARG A 105 20.92 9.43 -4.85
CA ARG A 105 21.97 10.28 -5.39
C ARG A 105 22.38 11.39 -4.43
N LEU A 106 21.42 12.03 -3.79
CA LEU A 106 21.68 13.15 -2.86
C LEU A 106 22.61 12.74 -1.72
N LYS A 107 22.44 11.53 -1.17
CA LYS A 107 23.29 10.99 -0.11
C LYS A 107 24.78 10.95 -0.52
N LYS A 108 25.06 10.62 -1.76
CA LYS A 108 26.45 10.57 -2.29
C LYS A 108 26.98 11.94 -2.62
N ILE A 109 26.22 12.78 -3.29
CA ILE A 109 26.64 14.14 -3.68
C ILE A 109 27.08 14.94 -2.47
N SER A 110 26.33 14.87 -1.37
CA SER A 110 26.60 15.65 -0.17
C SER A 110 28.01 15.44 0.41
N GLN A 111 28.61 14.26 0.17
CA GLN A 111 29.95 13.94 0.64
C GLN A 111 31.05 14.71 -0.11
N TYR A 112 30.76 15.16 -1.32
CA TYR A 112 31.70 15.86 -2.20
C TYR A 112 31.45 17.39 -2.26
N VAL A 113 30.46 17.88 -1.49
CA VAL A 113 30.18 19.31 -1.39
C VAL A 113 30.77 19.87 -0.11
N SER A 114 31.72 20.77 -0.23
CA SER A 114 32.36 21.45 0.89
C SER A 114 32.16 22.99 0.84
N ILE A 115 32.18 23.65 1.99
CA ILE A 115 32.29 25.10 2.03
C ILE A 115 33.74 25.45 1.74
N TYR A 116 33.94 26.25 0.72
CA TYR A 116 35.25 26.64 0.26
C TYR A 116 35.73 27.96 0.91
N GLU A 117 34.83 28.95 1.01
CA GLU A 117 35.13 30.25 1.55
C GLU A 117 33.87 30.90 2.13
N ASN A 118 34.04 31.68 3.20
CA ASN A 118 33.02 32.52 3.81
C ASN A 118 33.47 33.96 3.84
N TYR A 119 32.53 34.87 3.57
CA TYR A 119 32.79 36.32 3.64
C TYR A 119 31.64 37.03 4.33
N ASN A 120 31.96 38.06 5.12
CA ASN A 120 30.98 38.91 5.78
C ASN A 120 31.33 40.38 5.52
N ASP A 121 30.39 41.11 4.91
CA ASP A 121 30.51 42.54 4.59
C ASP A 121 30.01 43.49 5.72
N GLY A 122 29.59 42.90 6.85
CA GLY A 122 28.99 43.64 7.97
C GLY A 122 27.46 43.66 7.95
N LYS A 123 26.83 43.47 6.77
CA LYS A 123 25.38 43.40 6.59
C LYS A 123 24.92 42.01 6.21
N HIS A 124 25.73 41.30 5.47
CA HIS A 124 25.40 39.99 4.91
C HIS A 124 26.54 38.98 5.15
N ASN A 125 26.16 37.75 5.35
CA ASN A 125 27.03 36.58 5.28
C ASN A 125 26.92 35.95 3.89
N TYR A 126 28.08 35.71 3.30
CA TYR A 126 28.19 35.02 2.00
C TYR A 126 28.95 33.72 2.20
N SER A 127 28.50 32.69 1.54
CA SER A 127 29.19 31.40 1.51
C SER A 127 29.40 30.97 0.08
N LEU A 128 30.59 30.44 -0.19
CA LEU A 128 30.95 29.77 -1.42
C LEU A 128 31.13 28.30 -1.13
N ALA A 129 30.23 27.48 -1.64
CA ALA A 129 30.36 26.03 -1.66
C ALA A 129 30.97 25.56 -2.98
N ARG A 130 31.67 24.44 -2.94
CA ARG A 130 32.18 23.77 -4.15
C ARG A 130 31.90 22.28 -4.12
N PHE A 131 31.68 21.70 -5.29
CA PHE A 131 31.56 20.27 -5.53
C PHE A 131 32.72 19.82 -6.42
N ASP A 132 33.48 18.85 -5.92
CA ASP A 132 34.64 18.27 -6.64
C ASP A 132 34.17 17.20 -7.61
N LYS A 133 34.09 17.57 -8.90
CA LYS A 133 33.66 16.66 -9.97
C LYS A 133 34.61 15.49 -10.16
N ASN A 134 35.93 15.74 -10.07
CA ASN A 134 36.93 14.71 -10.31
C ASN A 134 36.95 13.65 -9.22
N SER A 135 36.98 14.09 -7.94
CA SER A 135 36.94 13.15 -6.83
C SER A 135 35.67 12.31 -6.84
N TYR A 136 34.51 12.93 -7.15
CA TYR A 136 33.25 12.20 -7.33
C TYR A 136 33.33 11.20 -8.48
N THR A 137 33.81 11.62 -9.65
CA THR A 137 33.93 10.79 -10.85
C THR A 137 34.84 9.59 -10.66
N ASN A 138 35.99 9.79 -10.03
CA ASN A 138 36.94 8.71 -9.76
C ASN A 138 36.35 7.68 -8.80
N ALA A 139 35.76 8.14 -7.69
CA ALA A 139 35.09 7.24 -6.75
C ALA A 139 33.93 6.47 -7.40
N PHE A 140 33.16 7.14 -8.25
CA PHE A 140 32.09 6.48 -9.03
C PHE A 140 32.65 5.36 -9.93
N TYR A 141 33.73 5.62 -10.67
CA TYR A 141 34.28 4.60 -11.58
C TYR A 141 34.88 3.40 -10.86
N GLU A 142 35.50 3.60 -9.72
CA GLU A 142 35.99 2.50 -8.88
C GLU A 142 34.84 1.62 -8.37
N GLU A 143 33.80 2.24 -7.82
CA GLU A 143 32.61 1.51 -7.38
C GLU A 143 31.90 0.81 -8.55
N PHE A 144 31.71 1.51 -9.67
CA PHE A 144 31.06 0.97 -10.85
C PHE A 144 31.75 -0.31 -11.35
N ALA A 145 33.08 -0.30 -11.49
CA ALA A 145 33.82 -1.46 -11.94
C ALA A 145 33.64 -2.68 -11.03
N LYS A 146 33.55 -2.44 -9.72
CA LYS A 146 33.28 -3.49 -8.73
C LYS A 146 31.86 -4.07 -8.88
N VAL A 147 30.86 -3.20 -8.98
CA VAL A 147 29.46 -3.60 -9.06
C VAL A 147 29.13 -4.24 -10.40
N ASP A 148 29.64 -3.71 -11.52
CA ASP A 148 29.43 -4.31 -12.83
C ASP A 148 29.96 -5.75 -12.85
N ARG A 149 31.12 -6.01 -12.23
CA ARG A 149 31.63 -7.37 -12.09
C ARG A 149 30.71 -8.26 -11.27
N LEU A 150 30.24 -7.78 -10.10
CA LEU A 150 29.33 -8.55 -9.24
C LEU A 150 27.98 -8.82 -9.94
N ASN A 151 27.44 -7.85 -10.64
CA ASN A 151 26.21 -8.03 -11.41
C ASN A 151 26.36 -9.05 -12.53
N ARG A 152 27.48 -9.06 -13.24
CA ARG A 152 27.78 -10.07 -14.27
C ARG A 152 27.89 -11.48 -13.66
N GLU A 153 28.48 -11.62 -12.47
CA GLU A 153 28.54 -12.89 -11.75
C GLU A 153 27.16 -13.36 -11.33
N ARG A 154 26.31 -12.47 -10.79
CA ARG A 154 24.91 -12.76 -10.45
C ARG A 154 24.09 -13.17 -11.68
N MET A 155 24.21 -12.44 -12.78
CA MET A 155 23.53 -12.80 -14.04
C MET A 155 23.88 -14.21 -14.52
N LYS A 156 25.15 -14.61 -14.37
CA LYS A 156 25.59 -15.97 -14.73
C LYS A 156 25.06 -17.04 -13.79
N SER A 157 24.76 -16.69 -12.53
CA SER A 157 24.20 -17.63 -11.55
C SER A 157 22.69 -17.83 -11.68
N ILE A 158 22.00 -16.94 -12.38
CA ILE A 158 20.57 -17.05 -12.63
C ILE A 158 20.32 -18.15 -13.65
N ASP A 159 19.67 -19.20 -13.22
CA ASP A 159 19.27 -20.31 -14.08
C ASP A 159 17.86 -20.09 -14.68
N SER A 160 17.37 -21.09 -15.42
CA SER A 160 16.05 -21.04 -16.03
C SER A 160 14.88 -21.35 -15.08
N ILE A 161 15.17 -21.68 -13.83
CA ILE A 161 14.14 -22.03 -12.84
C ILE A 161 13.54 -20.77 -12.23
N ILE A 162 12.22 -20.73 -12.06
CA ILE A 162 11.55 -19.66 -11.32
C ILE A 162 11.74 -19.96 -9.83
N SER A 163 12.64 -19.24 -9.16
CA SER A 163 13.00 -19.47 -7.77
C SER A 163 13.19 -18.17 -6.98
N LEU A 164 13.03 -18.25 -5.66
CA LEU A 164 13.29 -17.11 -4.76
C LEU A 164 14.75 -16.64 -4.82
N ASP A 165 15.71 -17.55 -5.02
CA ASP A 165 17.13 -17.20 -5.12
C ASP A 165 17.40 -16.40 -6.40
N ASN A 166 16.77 -16.77 -7.52
CA ASN A 166 16.87 -16.00 -8.75
C ASN A 166 16.24 -14.61 -8.60
N PHE A 167 15.09 -14.50 -7.95
CA PHE A 167 14.47 -13.19 -7.65
C PHE A 167 15.35 -12.35 -6.75
N LYS A 168 16.02 -12.94 -5.76
CA LYS A 168 16.96 -12.23 -4.90
C LYS A 168 18.12 -11.67 -5.70
N ASN A 169 18.73 -12.47 -6.58
CA ASN A 169 19.79 -12.01 -7.47
C ASN A 169 19.31 -10.87 -8.40
N ILE A 170 18.13 -10.98 -8.97
CA ILE A 170 17.52 -9.91 -9.77
C ILE A 170 17.31 -8.64 -8.97
N ALA A 171 16.80 -8.74 -7.73
CA ALA A 171 16.61 -7.59 -6.84
C ALA A 171 17.94 -6.89 -6.52
N GLU A 172 18.99 -7.67 -6.24
CA GLU A 172 20.32 -7.12 -6.00
C GLU A 172 20.89 -6.42 -7.24
N ILE A 173 20.76 -7.04 -8.44
CA ILE A 173 21.18 -6.41 -9.70
C ILE A 173 20.39 -5.11 -9.92
N LEU A 174 19.08 -5.11 -9.71
CA LEU A 174 18.23 -3.93 -9.89
C LEU A 174 18.67 -2.79 -8.96
N ASN A 175 18.78 -3.05 -7.67
CA ASN A 175 19.13 -2.04 -6.67
C ASN A 175 20.52 -1.43 -6.95
N GLU A 176 21.51 -2.26 -7.25
CA GLU A 176 22.85 -1.80 -7.58
C GLU A 176 22.90 -1.01 -8.90
N THR A 177 22.15 -1.47 -9.91
CA THR A 177 22.07 -0.79 -11.20
C THR A 177 21.40 0.58 -11.07
N VAL A 178 20.30 0.67 -10.31
CA VAL A 178 19.59 1.92 -10.05
C VAL A 178 20.50 2.91 -9.33
N PHE A 179 21.20 2.43 -8.31
CA PHE A 179 22.12 3.25 -7.56
C PHE A 179 23.19 3.88 -8.46
N HIS A 180 23.76 3.11 -9.39
CA HIS A 180 24.74 3.61 -10.35
C HIS A 180 24.14 4.50 -11.43
N THR A 181 22.92 4.23 -11.89
CA THR A 181 22.19 5.12 -12.79
C THR A 181 22.00 6.49 -12.16
N GLY A 182 21.59 6.54 -10.88
CA GLY A 182 21.49 7.78 -10.11
C GLY A 182 22.80 8.55 -10.01
N SER A 183 23.93 7.88 -10.03
CA SER A 183 25.27 8.50 -9.98
C SER A 183 25.77 9.01 -11.32
N ASN A 184 25.30 8.46 -12.43
CA ASN A 184 25.81 8.73 -13.78
C ASN A 184 25.46 10.10 -14.37
N GLY A 185 24.40 10.76 -13.92
CA GLY A 185 23.91 11.99 -14.55
C GLY A 185 24.84 13.20 -14.48
N LEU A 186 25.95 13.14 -13.74
CA LEU A 186 26.99 14.19 -13.73
C LEU A 186 28.16 13.90 -14.65
N ILE A 187 28.28 12.67 -15.09
CA ILE A 187 29.37 12.20 -15.94
C ILE A 187 28.82 12.12 -17.35
N ALA A 188 29.55 12.63 -18.32
CA ALA A 188 29.15 12.52 -19.72
C ALA A 188 28.87 11.06 -20.09
N MET A 189 27.80 10.82 -20.83
CA MET A 189 27.45 9.50 -21.36
C MET A 189 28.65 8.89 -22.09
N ASN A 190 29.04 7.71 -21.71
CA ASN A 190 30.11 6.96 -22.33
C ASN A 190 29.75 5.45 -22.38
N ASP A 191 30.69 4.60 -22.76
CA ASP A 191 30.46 3.14 -22.89
C ASP A 191 29.93 2.46 -21.60
N LYS A 192 30.11 3.08 -20.41
CA LYS A 192 29.64 2.55 -19.12
C LYS A 192 28.15 2.69 -18.93
N ASP A 193 27.53 3.70 -19.55
CA ASP A 193 26.07 3.85 -19.53
C ASP A 193 25.40 2.70 -20.27
N SER A 194 26.04 2.16 -21.30
CA SER A 194 25.58 0.97 -22.02
C SER A 194 25.47 -0.26 -21.12
N SER A 195 26.41 -0.43 -20.17
CA SER A 195 26.37 -1.53 -19.20
C SER A 195 25.21 -1.39 -18.21
N VAL A 196 24.92 -0.18 -17.74
CA VAL A 196 23.77 0.10 -16.86
C VAL A 196 22.46 -0.23 -17.59
N ILE A 197 22.30 0.28 -18.79
CA ILE A 197 21.09 0.03 -19.61
C ILE A 197 20.98 -1.46 -19.97
N SER A 198 22.06 -2.14 -20.27
CA SER A 198 22.07 -3.59 -20.54
C SER A 198 21.63 -4.40 -19.32
N SER A 199 22.03 -3.99 -18.10
CA SER A 199 21.60 -4.65 -16.87
C SER A 199 20.10 -4.48 -16.63
N LEU A 200 19.56 -3.27 -16.83
CA LEU A 200 18.12 -3.02 -16.71
C LEU A 200 17.34 -3.79 -17.77
N LYS A 201 17.83 -3.82 -19.02
CA LYS A 201 17.19 -4.59 -20.08
C LYS A 201 17.19 -6.09 -19.81
N TYR A 202 18.29 -6.61 -19.27
CA TYR A 202 18.35 -8.01 -18.83
C TYR A 202 17.28 -8.33 -17.79
N ILE A 203 17.08 -7.45 -16.78
CA ILE A 203 16.04 -7.64 -15.76
C ILE A 203 14.65 -7.63 -16.41
N GLU A 204 14.38 -6.66 -17.28
CA GLU A 204 13.11 -6.57 -18.00
C GLU A 204 12.81 -7.84 -18.80
N ASP A 205 13.78 -8.30 -19.58
CA ASP A 205 13.66 -9.51 -20.41
C ASP A 205 13.45 -10.75 -19.53
N TYR A 206 14.14 -10.85 -18.39
CA TYR A 206 13.96 -11.93 -17.43
C TYR A 206 12.55 -11.93 -16.84
N LEU A 207 12.04 -10.78 -16.37
CA LEU A 207 10.70 -10.66 -15.79
C LEU A 207 9.60 -10.95 -16.84
N ASN A 208 9.76 -10.48 -18.06
CA ASN A 208 8.87 -10.78 -19.18
C ASN A 208 8.88 -12.29 -19.52
N GLY A 209 10.07 -12.89 -19.54
CA GLY A 209 10.22 -14.33 -19.75
C GLY A 209 9.50 -15.15 -18.68
N ILE A 210 9.58 -14.73 -17.41
CA ILE A 210 8.85 -15.37 -16.32
C ILE A 210 7.34 -15.23 -16.50
N ASN A 211 6.83 -14.03 -16.82
CA ASN A 211 5.40 -13.80 -17.01
C ASN A 211 4.80 -14.77 -18.03
N SER A 212 5.48 -15.01 -19.14
CA SER A 212 5.01 -15.92 -20.18
C SER A 212 5.00 -17.41 -19.75
N ARG A 213 5.68 -17.75 -18.67
CA ARG A 213 5.82 -19.13 -18.16
C ARG A 213 4.89 -19.44 -17.01
N ILE A 214 4.43 -18.43 -16.26
CA ILE A 214 3.52 -18.63 -15.11
C ILE A 214 2.17 -19.12 -15.61
N GLN A 215 1.75 -20.29 -15.17
CA GLN A 215 0.41 -20.81 -15.37
C GLN A 215 -0.29 -20.98 -14.02
N LEU A 216 -1.47 -20.39 -13.86
CA LEU A 216 -2.33 -20.67 -12.71
C LEU A 216 -3.34 -21.76 -13.04
N LYS A 217 -3.40 -22.78 -12.20
CA LYS A 217 -4.43 -23.81 -12.23
C LYS A 217 -5.37 -23.61 -11.05
N PHE A 218 -6.64 -23.59 -11.34
CA PHE A 218 -7.69 -23.50 -10.35
C PHE A 218 -8.32 -24.88 -10.18
N ASP A 219 -8.77 -25.19 -8.97
CA ASP A 219 -9.51 -26.42 -8.68
C ASP A 219 -10.89 -26.46 -9.35
N SER A 220 -11.38 -25.31 -9.83
CA SER A 220 -12.59 -25.21 -10.62
C SER A 220 -12.48 -24.16 -11.73
N LYS A 221 -13.18 -24.37 -12.87
CA LYS A 221 -13.19 -23.41 -13.98
C LYS A 221 -14.00 -22.15 -13.71
N ALA A 222 -14.96 -22.25 -12.81
CA ALA A 222 -15.79 -21.15 -12.34
C ALA A 222 -16.28 -21.45 -10.93
N LEU A 223 -16.42 -20.43 -10.12
CA LEU A 223 -16.99 -20.54 -8.79
C LEU A 223 -18.45 -20.13 -8.82
N ASN A 224 -19.29 -21.00 -8.28
CA ASN A 224 -20.69 -20.67 -8.01
C ASN A 224 -20.76 -20.10 -6.59
N ALA A 225 -21.06 -18.82 -6.46
CA ALA A 225 -21.28 -18.16 -5.18
C ALA A 225 -22.75 -17.83 -5.00
N MET A 226 -23.28 -18.06 -3.80
CA MET A 226 -24.66 -17.77 -3.47
C MET A 226 -24.73 -16.55 -2.56
N PRO A 227 -25.61 -15.57 -2.83
CA PRO A 227 -25.70 -14.34 -2.06
C PRO A 227 -26.04 -14.54 -0.57
N ILE A 228 -26.79 -15.59 -0.25
CA ILE A 228 -27.26 -15.89 1.11
C ILE A 228 -26.13 -16.46 1.98
N VAL A 229 -25.11 -17.05 1.34
CA VAL A 229 -24.05 -17.75 2.05
C VAL A 229 -22.92 -16.78 2.31
N ASN A 230 -22.88 -16.22 3.51
CA ASN A 230 -21.72 -15.44 4.00
C ASN A 230 -20.47 -16.31 4.20
N GLU A 231 -20.54 -17.63 3.98
CA GLU A 231 -19.36 -18.48 3.95
C GLU A 231 -18.56 -18.14 2.69
N ARG A 232 -17.46 -17.45 2.91
CA ARG A 232 -16.49 -17.14 1.87
C ARG A 232 -15.94 -18.47 1.34
N LYS A 233 -16.27 -18.82 0.10
CA LYS A 233 -15.71 -20.01 -0.54
C LYS A 233 -14.22 -19.85 -0.71
N ARG A 234 -13.46 -20.89 -0.39
CA ARG A 234 -12.03 -20.96 -0.65
C ARG A 234 -11.80 -21.66 -1.98
N ILE A 235 -10.88 -21.12 -2.75
CA ILE A 235 -10.35 -21.77 -3.94
C ILE A 235 -8.88 -22.09 -3.71
N LYS A 236 -8.48 -23.24 -4.21
CA LYS A 236 -7.06 -23.58 -4.29
C LYS A 236 -6.52 -23.15 -5.63
N VAL A 237 -5.51 -22.29 -5.60
CA VAL A 237 -4.78 -21.83 -6.78
C VAL A 237 -3.41 -22.47 -6.77
N LEU A 238 -2.98 -23.03 -7.88
CA LEU A 238 -1.67 -23.64 -8.03
C LEU A 238 -0.89 -22.89 -9.10
N ALA A 239 0.25 -22.31 -8.74
CA ALA A 239 1.17 -21.67 -9.68
C ALA A 239 2.20 -22.70 -10.17
N ILE A 240 2.32 -22.82 -11.48
CA ILE A 240 3.19 -23.80 -12.16
C ILE A 240 3.99 -23.05 -13.22
N ASP A 241 5.27 -23.39 -13.34
CA ASP A 241 6.10 -23.05 -14.48
C ASP A 241 5.72 -23.91 -15.67
N ASN A 242 5.12 -23.34 -16.70
CA ASN A 242 4.65 -24.04 -17.88
C ASN A 242 5.79 -24.68 -18.69
N LEU A 243 7.01 -24.18 -18.56
CA LEU A 243 8.16 -24.74 -19.27
C LEU A 243 8.68 -26.02 -18.61
N THR A 244 8.79 -26.02 -17.28
CA THR A 244 9.35 -27.15 -16.52
C THR A 244 8.31 -28.05 -15.89
N GLY A 245 7.07 -27.62 -15.78
CA GLY A 245 6.01 -28.29 -15.06
C GLY A 245 6.15 -28.23 -13.54
N GLN A 246 7.14 -27.53 -13.01
CA GLN A 246 7.42 -27.43 -11.58
C GLN A 246 6.50 -26.42 -10.91
N SER A 247 6.18 -26.69 -9.66
CA SER A 247 5.46 -25.73 -8.80
C SER A 247 6.32 -24.54 -8.44
N ILE A 248 5.74 -23.33 -8.43
CA ILE A 248 6.46 -22.09 -8.14
C ILE A 248 6.24 -21.72 -6.68
N ASP A 249 7.29 -21.78 -5.86
CA ASP A 249 7.32 -21.37 -4.47
C ASP A 249 7.54 -19.85 -4.33
N GLY A 250 6.88 -19.24 -3.34
CA GLY A 250 7.12 -17.84 -2.96
C GLY A 250 6.70 -16.79 -3.99
N MET A 251 5.85 -17.15 -4.96
CA MET A 251 5.31 -16.21 -5.92
C MET A 251 4.19 -15.38 -5.30
N TRP A 252 4.28 -14.07 -5.48
CA TRP A 252 3.30 -13.12 -4.99
C TRP A 252 2.32 -12.70 -6.09
N PHE A 253 1.04 -12.67 -5.75
CA PHE A 253 -0.02 -12.20 -6.64
C PHE A 253 -0.90 -11.19 -5.94
N ASN A 254 -1.19 -10.09 -6.61
CA ASN A 254 -2.31 -9.21 -6.27
C ASN A 254 -3.57 -9.83 -6.86
N VAL A 255 -4.60 -10.00 -6.05
CA VAL A 255 -5.90 -10.54 -6.45
C VAL A 255 -6.93 -9.43 -6.37
N MET A 256 -7.50 -9.09 -7.51
CA MET A 256 -8.47 -8.00 -7.64
C MET A 256 -9.82 -8.58 -8.05
N PRO A 257 -10.90 -8.37 -7.28
CA PRO A 257 -12.25 -8.57 -7.78
C PRO A 257 -12.58 -7.45 -8.77
N VAL A 258 -12.91 -7.78 -9.99
CA VAL A 258 -13.32 -6.81 -11.02
C VAL A 258 -14.77 -7.02 -11.36
N ASP A 259 -15.59 -6.07 -10.99
CA ASP A 259 -16.96 -5.96 -11.43
C ASP A 259 -17.02 -5.20 -12.77
N ASN A 260 -18.07 -5.42 -13.55
CA ASN A 260 -18.22 -4.74 -14.85
C ASN A 260 -18.38 -3.20 -14.73
N TYR A 261 -18.48 -2.65 -13.51
CA TYR A 261 -18.86 -1.27 -13.27
C TYR A 261 -17.86 -0.40 -12.50
N ASP A 262 -16.87 -0.96 -11.77
CA ASP A 262 -15.96 -0.12 -10.98
C ASP A 262 -14.62 -0.83 -10.71
N ILE A 263 -13.57 -0.42 -11.41
CA ILE A 263 -12.21 -0.99 -11.25
C ILE A 263 -11.44 -0.30 -10.11
N ASP A 264 -11.89 0.89 -9.69
CA ASP A 264 -11.05 1.79 -8.87
C ASP A 264 -11.28 1.72 -7.34
N ASN A 265 -12.25 0.93 -6.86
CA ASN A 265 -12.67 0.94 -5.45
C ASN A 265 -12.45 -0.36 -4.66
N TYR A 266 -11.68 -1.32 -5.18
CA TYR A 266 -11.42 -2.57 -4.47
C TYR A 266 -10.00 -2.60 -3.90
N ASP A 267 -9.87 -2.95 -2.62
CA ASP A 267 -8.60 -3.28 -2.00
C ASP A 267 -8.03 -4.56 -2.63
N ASP A 268 -6.79 -4.50 -3.07
CA ASP A 268 -6.06 -5.64 -3.61
C ASP A 268 -5.67 -6.59 -2.48
N ASP A 269 -6.05 -7.85 -2.59
CA ASP A 269 -5.55 -8.89 -1.70
C ASP A 269 -4.19 -9.41 -2.20
N LEU A 270 -3.20 -9.40 -1.33
CA LEU A 270 -1.88 -9.94 -1.65
C LEU A 270 -1.76 -11.38 -1.14
N ILE A 271 -1.48 -12.31 -2.03
CA ILE A 271 -1.31 -13.73 -1.72
C ILE A 271 0.08 -14.24 -2.12
N ILE A 272 0.58 -15.25 -1.41
CA ILE A 272 1.89 -15.88 -1.67
C ILE A 272 1.74 -17.40 -1.79
N THR A 273 2.38 -18.00 -2.80
CA THR A 273 2.40 -19.45 -2.96
C THR A 273 3.32 -20.13 -1.95
N LYS A 274 2.93 -21.32 -1.51
CA LYS A 274 3.70 -22.19 -0.64
C LYS A 274 4.70 -23.03 -1.45
N LYS A 275 5.54 -23.81 -0.78
CA LYS A 275 6.54 -24.70 -1.42
C LYS A 275 5.98 -25.64 -2.48
N ASP A 276 4.73 -26.06 -2.35
CA ASP A 276 4.03 -26.88 -3.34
C ASP A 276 3.38 -26.05 -4.47
N GLY A 277 3.66 -24.75 -4.54
CA GLY A 277 3.09 -23.81 -5.48
C GLY A 277 1.64 -23.44 -5.21
N SER A 278 1.05 -23.95 -4.13
CA SER A 278 -0.36 -23.72 -3.83
C SER A 278 -0.57 -22.51 -2.93
N VAL A 279 -1.73 -21.87 -3.11
CA VAL A 279 -2.29 -20.88 -2.20
C VAL A 279 -3.80 -21.06 -2.13
N GLU A 280 -4.38 -20.83 -0.97
CA GLU A 280 -5.81 -20.75 -0.78
C GLU A 280 -6.26 -19.29 -0.76
N TYR A 281 -7.18 -18.95 -1.63
CA TYR A 281 -7.81 -17.63 -1.67
C TYR A 281 -9.25 -17.69 -1.22
N GLN A 282 -9.65 -16.79 -0.36
CA GLN A 282 -11.02 -16.70 0.15
C GLN A 282 -11.82 -15.72 -0.71
N VAL A 283 -12.75 -16.28 -1.50
CA VAL A 283 -13.58 -15.52 -2.43
C VAL A 283 -14.59 -14.65 -1.67
N GLN A 284 -14.72 -13.41 -2.08
CA GLN A 284 -15.72 -12.50 -1.50
C GLN A 284 -17.15 -12.94 -1.89
N ALA A 285 -18.10 -12.62 -1.01
CA ALA A 285 -19.51 -12.85 -1.31
C ALA A 285 -19.99 -11.97 -2.47
N ILE A 286 -20.90 -12.50 -3.29
CA ILE A 286 -21.55 -11.71 -4.34
C ILE A 286 -22.60 -10.81 -3.69
N GLY A 287 -22.59 -9.53 -4.03
CA GLY A 287 -23.62 -8.58 -3.61
C GLY A 287 -25.00 -8.90 -4.20
N ASP A 288 -26.07 -8.37 -3.58
CA ASP A 288 -27.46 -8.70 -3.93
C ASP A 288 -27.83 -8.34 -5.39
N GLU A 289 -27.22 -7.29 -5.94
CA GLU A 289 -27.49 -6.82 -7.31
C GLU A 289 -26.49 -7.33 -8.35
N GLN A 290 -25.43 -8.03 -7.94
CA GLN A 290 -24.39 -8.50 -8.83
C GLN A 290 -24.72 -9.85 -9.46
N ASN A 291 -24.53 -9.99 -10.77
CA ASN A 291 -24.65 -11.26 -11.48
C ASN A 291 -23.39 -12.14 -11.40
N GLY A 292 -22.31 -11.59 -10.90
CA GLY A 292 -21.00 -12.22 -10.76
C GLY A 292 -19.89 -11.20 -11.00
N TYR A 293 -18.66 -11.63 -10.78
CA TYR A 293 -17.47 -10.82 -11.02
C TYR A 293 -16.30 -11.69 -11.49
N LYS A 294 -15.21 -11.06 -11.90
CA LYS A 294 -13.96 -11.75 -12.23
C LYS A 294 -12.94 -11.50 -11.15
N LEU A 295 -12.26 -12.54 -10.71
CA LEU A 295 -11.02 -12.42 -9.96
C LEU A 295 -9.87 -12.34 -10.94
N ILE A 296 -9.08 -11.26 -10.86
CA ILE A 296 -7.88 -11.08 -11.65
C ILE A 296 -6.68 -11.31 -10.75
N PHE A 297 -5.80 -12.20 -11.16
CA PHE A 297 -4.53 -12.48 -10.49
C PHE A 297 -3.41 -11.82 -11.31
N LYS A 298 -2.67 -10.94 -10.67
CA LYS A 298 -1.56 -10.20 -11.27
C LYS A 298 -0.29 -10.47 -10.48
N THR A 299 0.80 -10.88 -11.13
CA THR A 299 2.09 -11.06 -10.44
C THR A 299 2.55 -9.76 -9.83
N SER A 300 2.87 -9.78 -8.52
CA SER A 300 3.36 -8.62 -7.79
C SER A 300 4.89 -8.65 -7.69
N TYR A 301 5.58 -8.15 -8.70
CA TYR A 301 7.04 -8.05 -8.67
C TYR A 301 7.56 -7.06 -7.63
N GLU A 302 6.80 -6.03 -7.29
CA GLU A 302 7.12 -5.09 -6.21
C GLU A 302 7.27 -5.83 -4.88
N SER A 303 6.34 -6.73 -4.58
CA SER A 303 6.39 -7.54 -3.35
C SER A 303 7.48 -8.60 -3.39
N ILE A 304 7.76 -9.22 -4.55
CA ILE A 304 8.78 -10.25 -4.72
C ILE A 304 10.17 -9.64 -4.58
N LEU A 305 10.44 -8.56 -5.30
CA LEU A 305 11.75 -7.92 -5.36
C LEU A 305 11.94 -6.88 -4.24
N LYS A 306 10.87 -6.52 -3.53
CA LYS A 306 10.87 -5.48 -2.47
C LYS A 306 11.52 -4.18 -2.96
N SER A 307 11.16 -3.78 -4.18
CA SER A 307 11.76 -2.63 -4.84
C SER A 307 10.69 -1.79 -5.55
N ASP A 308 10.65 -0.51 -5.23
CA ASP A 308 9.80 0.47 -5.89
C ASP A 308 10.24 0.75 -7.34
N PHE A 309 11.45 0.31 -7.69
CA PHE A 309 12.03 0.50 -9.02
C PHE A 309 11.45 -0.41 -10.10
N ILE A 310 10.54 -1.30 -9.76
CA ILE A 310 9.77 -2.10 -10.74
C ILE A 310 8.98 -1.21 -11.70
N SER A 311 8.55 -0.04 -11.25
CA SER A 311 7.89 0.96 -12.09
C SER A 311 8.73 1.48 -13.27
N LEU A 312 10.05 1.21 -13.27
CA LEU A 312 10.92 1.47 -14.43
C LEU A 312 10.57 0.62 -15.64
N PHE A 313 10.07 -0.59 -15.41
CA PHE A 313 9.80 -1.54 -16.49
C PHE A 313 8.36 -1.38 -16.96
N ARG A 314 8.18 -1.39 -18.27
CA ARG A 314 6.86 -1.36 -18.90
C ARG A 314 6.22 -2.73 -19.02
N THR A 315 6.71 -3.70 -18.26
CA THR A 315 6.15 -5.04 -18.22
C THR A 315 4.71 -4.98 -17.73
N MET A 316 3.79 -5.40 -18.56
CA MET A 316 2.45 -5.72 -18.06
C MET A 316 2.49 -7.13 -17.50
N PRO A 317 2.37 -7.32 -16.18
CA PRO A 317 2.25 -8.65 -15.63
C PRO A 317 1.04 -9.35 -16.27
N GLU A 318 1.21 -10.64 -16.61
CA GLU A 318 0.12 -11.41 -17.17
C GLU A 318 -1.07 -11.43 -16.21
N ARG A 319 -2.26 -11.21 -16.76
CA ARG A 319 -3.50 -11.19 -16.01
C ARG A 319 -4.21 -12.53 -16.21
N LEU A 320 -4.22 -13.31 -15.17
CA LEU A 320 -4.97 -14.57 -15.14
C LEU A 320 -6.30 -14.31 -14.44
N SER A 321 -7.38 -14.86 -14.96
CA SER A 321 -8.72 -14.58 -14.43
C SER A 321 -9.53 -15.82 -14.14
N LEU A 322 -10.34 -15.74 -13.06
CA LEU A 322 -11.34 -16.72 -12.70
C LEU A 322 -12.70 -16.04 -12.59
N SER A 323 -13.73 -16.62 -13.23
CA SER A 323 -15.07 -16.09 -13.10
C SER A 323 -15.75 -16.59 -11.82
N VAL A 324 -16.32 -15.67 -11.06
CA VAL A 324 -17.23 -15.94 -9.94
C VAL A 324 -18.64 -15.66 -10.42
N ILE A 325 -19.46 -16.69 -10.49
CA ILE A 325 -20.80 -16.63 -11.09
C ILE A 325 -21.84 -16.71 -9.97
N ARG A 326 -22.82 -15.82 -10.00
CA ARG A 326 -23.96 -15.89 -9.09
C ARG A 326 -24.77 -17.15 -9.38
N ASN A 327 -24.98 -17.95 -8.37
CA ASN A 327 -25.88 -19.11 -8.44
C ASN A 327 -27.14 -18.80 -7.62
N ASN A 328 -28.28 -18.84 -8.29
CA ASN A 328 -29.57 -18.69 -7.62
C ASN A 328 -29.86 -19.94 -6.77
N PRO A 329 -30.15 -19.76 -5.47
CA PRO A 329 -30.35 -20.91 -4.60
C PRO A 329 -31.59 -21.67 -4.96
N SER A 330 -31.46 -23.00 -5.03
CA SER A 330 -32.61 -23.93 -5.03
C SER A 330 -32.91 -24.30 -3.59
N ILE A 331 -34.08 -23.91 -3.08
CA ILE A 331 -34.41 -23.94 -1.64
C ILE A 331 -35.45 -25.06 -1.38
N TYR A 332 -35.09 -25.97 -0.51
CA TYR A 332 -36.03 -26.88 0.12
C TYR A 332 -36.52 -26.22 1.41
N PHE A 333 -37.84 -25.97 1.48
CA PHE A 333 -38.43 -25.28 2.62
C PHE A 333 -39.21 -26.27 3.49
N GLU A 334 -38.73 -26.49 4.68
CA GLU A 334 -39.37 -27.29 5.71
C GLU A 334 -39.87 -26.36 6.81
N ASN A 335 -41.16 -26.45 7.12
CA ASN A 335 -41.73 -25.60 8.15
C ASN A 335 -42.61 -26.42 9.09
N THR A 336 -42.57 -26.06 10.36
CA THR A 336 -43.43 -26.55 11.41
C THR A 336 -43.95 -25.34 12.20
N ILE A 337 -45.25 -25.08 12.06
CA ILE A 337 -45.89 -23.97 12.77
C ILE A 337 -47.00 -24.55 13.64
N SER A 338 -46.92 -24.32 14.92
CA SER A 338 -47.93 -24.64 15.88
C SER A 338 -48.58 -23.32 16.39
N ASN A 339 -49.91 -23.25 16.25
CA ASN A 339 -50.70 -22.14 16.79
C ASN A 339 -51.57 -22.65 17.90
N VAL A 340 -51.21 -22.38 19.15
CA VAL A 340 -51.96 -22.77 20.35
C VAL A 340 -52.35 -24.26 20.25
N ASP A 341 -51.37 -25.15 20.25
CA ASP A 341 -51.49 -26.62 20.15
C ASP A 341 -52.06 -27.18 18.85
N SER A 342 -52.31 -26.36 17.83
CA SER A 342 -52.79 -26.81 16.52
C SER A 342 -51.74 -26.54 15.43
N LEU A 343 -51.40 -27.60 14.64
CA LEU A 343 -50.51 -27.44 13.51
C LEU A 343 -51.17 -26.69 12.36
N ILE A 344 -50.50 -25.65 11.89
CA ILE A 344 -50.94 -24.86 10.72
C ILE A 344 -50.09 -25.24 9.53
N LYS A 345 -50.76 -25.65 8.43
CA LYS A 345 -50.08 -26.04 7.18
C LYS A 345 -49.82 -24.89 6.22
N ASP A 346 -50.56 -23.80 6.33
CA ASP A 346 -50.44 -22.64 5.46
C ASP A 346 -50.68 -21.38 6.27
N SER A 347 -49.73 -20.43 6.21
CA SER A 347 -49.82 -19.16 6.94
C SER A 347 -49.22 -18.02 6.14
N ASP A 348 -49.71 -16.82 6.37
CA ASP A 348 -49.15 -15.59 5.80
C ASP A 348 -47.63 -15.48 6.12
N ALA A 349 -47.19 -16.08 7.24
CA ALA A 349 -45.76 -16.10 7.63
C ALA A 349 -44.93 -16.94 6.67
N ILE A 350 -45.40 -18.11 6.23
CA ILE A 350 -44.69 -18.95 5.29
C ILE A 350 -44.61 -18.27 3.93
N ASN A 351 -45.70 -17.66 3.48
CA ASN A 351 -45.73 -16.96 2.19
C ASN A 351 -44.82 -15.72 2.20
N ALA A 352 -44.83 -14.94 3.24
CA ALA A 352 -43.95 -13.77 3.38
C ALA A 352 -42.47 -14.15 3.33
N ILE A 353 -42.08 -15.26 3.96
CA ILE A 353 -40.69 -15.77 3.90
C ILE A 353 -40.34 -16.23 2.48
N ARG A 354 -41.25 -16.96 1.80
CA ARG A 354 -41.02 -17.40 0.42
C ARG A 354 -40.84 -16.20 -0.52
N GLU A 355 -41.76 -15.24 -0.48
CA GLU A 355 -41.71 -14.04 -1.29
C GLU A 355 -40.39 -13.24 -1.05
N CYS A 356 -39.94 -13.17 0.21
CA CYS A 356 -38.68 -12.55 0.56
C CYS A 356 -37.49 -13.24 -0.11
N PHE A 357 -37.37 -14.56 0.00
CA PHE A 357 -36.26 -15.28 -0.61
C PHE A 357 -36.32 -15.28 -2.15
N GLU A 358 -37.50 -15.26 -2.73
CA GLU A 358 -37.70 -15.14 -4.18
C GLU A 358 -37.26 -13.72 -4.66
N ALA A 359 -37.73 -12.69 -3.98
CA ALA A 359 -37.46 -11.30 -4.39
C ALA A 359 -35.99 -10.90 -4.21
N LYS A 360 -35.43 -11.15 -3.00
CA LYS A 360 -34.07 -10.69 -2.68
C LYS A 360 -32.97 -11.58 -3.25
N TYR A 361 -33.14 -12.88 -3.19
CA TYR A 361 -32.09 -13.83 -3.54
C TYR A 361 -32.36 -14.59 -4.85
N ASN A 362 -33.43 -14.25 -5.53
CA ASN A 362 -33.89 -14.95 -6.73
C ASN A 362 -33.96 -16.48 -6.51
N GLY A 363 -34.36 -16.86 -5.29
CA GLY A 363 -34.42 -18.24 -4.84
C GLY A 363 -35.57 -19.02 -5.53
N ARG A 364 -35.31 -20.28 -5.86
CA ARG A 364 -36.34 -21.15 -6.42
C ARG A 364 -36.72 -22.26 -5.44
N PHE A 365 -37.96 -22.30 -4.99
CA PHE A 365 -38.40 -23.34 -4.07
C PHE A 365 -38.64 -24.68 -4.78
N THR A 366 -38.10 -25.74 -4.18
CA THR A 366 -38.24 -27.12 -4.66
C THR A 366 -38.86 -27.99 -3.57
N ARG A 367 -39.60 -29.03 -4.02
CA ARG A 367 -40.20 -30.06 -3.12
C ARG A 367 -39.23 -31.19 -2.79
N LYS A 368 -38.06 -31.26 -3.44
CA LYS A 368 -37.09 -32.33 -3.31
C LYS A 368 -35.82 -31.82 -2.63
N LYS A 369 -35.54 -32.32 -1.42
CA LYS A 369 -34.37 -31.95 -0.65
C LYS A 369 -33.07 -32.30 -1.35
N ASP A 370 -33.05 -33.49 -2.02
CA ASP A 370 -31.91 -33.98 -2.80
C ASP A 370 -31.53 -33.10 -4.00
N LYS A 371 -32.47 -32.27 -4.47
CA LYS A 371 -32.27 -31.36 -5.60
C LYS A 371 -32.07 -29.88 -5.16
N SER A 372 -32.08 -29.62 -3.87
CA SER A 372 -31.89 -28.27 -3.34
C SER A 372 -30.47 -28.03 -2.96
N THR A 373 -30.04 -26.75 -3.15
CA THR A 373 -28.71 -26.28 -2.73
C THR A 373 -28.74 -25.88 -1.26
N ILE A 374 -29.90 -25.44 -0.78
CA ILE A 374 -30.10 -24.95 0.60
C ILE A 374 -31.35 -25.60 1.17
N SER A 375 -31.32 -25.97 2.42
CA SER A 375 -32.52 -26.27 3.22
C SER A 375 -32.80 -25.08 4.15
N LEU A 376 -34.03 -24.60 4.07
CA LEU A 376 -34.57 -23.56 4.95
C LEU A 376 -35.55 -24.26 5.90
N THR A 377 -35.21 -24.32 7.17
CA THR A 377 -36.07 -24.85 8.23
C THR A 377 -36.63 -23.69 9.06
N PHE A 378 -37.93 -23.68 9.25
CA PHE A 378 -38.62 -22.67 10.00
C PHE A 378 -39.58 -23.32 11.01
N GLU A 379 -39.22 -23.27 12.28
CA GLU A 379 -39.97 -23.87 13.36
C GLU A 379 -40.54 -22.76 14.24
N ILE A 380 -41.83 -22.72 14.46
CA ILE A 380 -42.51 -21.72 15.27
C ILE A 380 -43.56 -22.36 16.14
N THR A 381 -43.62 -21.88 17.34
CA THR A 381 -44.65 -22.23 18.30
C THR A 381 -45.27 -20.96 18.87
N THR A 382 -46.60 -20.92 18.95
CA THR A 382 -47.31 -19.88 19.66
C THR A 382 -47.82 -20.40 20.99
N ILE A 383 -47.75 -19.60 22.03
CA ILE A 383 -48.13 -19.95 23.39
C ILE A 383 -49.09 -18.90 23.89
N GLU A 384 -50.23 -19.34 24.45
CA GLU A 384 -51.17 -18.43 25.11
C GLU A 384 -50.54 -17.87 26.40
N ASN A 385 -50.70 -16.59 26.59
CA ASN A 385 -50.35 -15.99 27.89
C ASN A 385 -51.48 -16.28 28.89
N SER A 386 -51.22 -17.11 29.87
CA SER A 386 -52.20 -17.56 30.87
C SER A 386 -52.74 -16.49 31.82
N ASP A 387 -52.19 -15.30 31.78
CA ASP A 387 -52.53 -14.22 32.70
C ASP A 387 -53.75 -13.38 32.26
N LYS A 388 -54.83 -14.04 31.80
CA LYS A 388 -56.06 -13.37 31.44
C LYS A 388 -56.76 -12.84 32.70
N ILE A 389 -56.56 -11.56 32.98
CA ILE A 389 -57.00 -10.91 34.22
C ILE A 389 -58.49 -10.64 34.20
N SER A 390 -59.14 -10.51 33.04
CA SER A 390 -60.59 -10.25 32.93
C SER A 390 -61.11 -10.37 31.48
N LYS A 391 -62.44 -10.54 31.30
CA LYS A 391 -63.11 -10.57 29.97
C LYS A 391 -62.99 -9.25 29.17
N ILE A 392 -62.54 -8.20 29.79
CA ILE A 392 -62.37 -6.85 29.18
C ILE A 392 -61.05 -6.77 28.40
N TYR A 393 -60.07 -7.63 28.67
CA TYR A 393 -58.77 -7.65 27.99
C TYR A 393 -58.77 -8.63 26.83
N PRO A 394 -58.04 -8.32 25.73
CA PRO A 394 -57.87 -9.24 24.65
C PRO A 394 -57.09 -10.50 25.07
N ASN A 395 -57.26 -11.59 24.35
CA ASN A 395 -56.37 -12.73 24.46
C ASN A 395 -55.01 -12.31 23.91
N PHE A 396 -53.93 -12.64 24.61
CA PHE A 396 -52.55 -12.41 24.17
C PHE A 396 -51.89 -13.76 23.89
N VAL A 397 -51.21 -13.83 22.76
CA VAL A 397 -50.42 -15.01 22.35
C VAL A 397 -49.05 -14.54 21.95
N HIS A 398 -48.02 -15.25 22.43
CA HIS A 398 -46.64 -15.01 22.08
C HIS A 398 -46.20 -16.07 21.06
N SER A 399 -45.41 -15.65 20.05
CA SER A 399 -44.74 -16.54 19.12
C SER A 399 -43.24 -16.56 19.38
N SER A 400 -42.67 -17.75 19.38
CA SER A 400 -41.24 -17.96 19.40
C SER A 400 -40.86 -18.98 18.34
N GLY A 401 -39.64 -18.92 17.84
CA GLY A 401 -39.20 -19.89 16.83
C GLY A 401 -37.74 -19.72 16.41
N ALA A 402 -37.34 -20.59 15.51
CA ALA A 402 -36.02 -20.55 14.91
C ALA A 402 -36.09 -20.64 13.39
N LEU A 403 -35.22 -19.91 12.73
CA LEU A 403 -34.98 -20.02 11.31
C LEU A 403 -33.57 -20.48 11.08
N VAL A 404 -33.42 -21.58 10.35
CA VAL A 404 -32.12 -22.19 10.07
C VAL A 404 -31.96 -22.36 8.58
N LEU A 405 -30.84 -21.87 8.04
CA LEU A 405 -30.39 -22.14 6.69
C LEU A 405 -29.23 -23.12 6.73
N THR A 406 -29.35 -24.22 6.01
CA THR A 406 -28.30 -25.25 5.93
C THR A 406 -27.85 -25.40 4.48
N ASP A 407 -26.56 -25.38 4.24
CA ASP A 407 -25.99 -25.79 2.94
C ASP A 407 -26.08 -27.30 2.80
N ASN A 408 -26.85 -27.76 1.82
CA ASN A 408 -27.09 -29.19 1.60
C ASN A 408 -25.84 -29.92 1.11
N TRP A 409 -24.87 -29.22 0.55
CA TRP A 409 -23.62 -29.84 0.12
C TRP A 409 -22.68 -30.09 1.31
N THR A 410 -22.50 -29.11 2.14
CA THR A 410 -21.56 -29.19 3.31
C THR A 410 -22.25 -29.71 4.58
N GLN A 411 -23.56 -29.73 4.61
CA GLN A 411 -24.41 -30.03 5.78
C GLN A 411 -24.17 -29.10 6.96
N LYS A 412 -23.66 -27.89 6.69
CA LYS A 412 -23.41 -26.86 7.70
C LYS A 412 -24.52 -25.84 7.75
N ASN A 413 -24.84 -25.39 8.95
CA ASN A 413 -25.72 -24.24 9.12
C ASN A 413 -24.98 -22.97 8.70
N ILE A 414 -25.50 -22.32 7.66
CA ILE A 414 -24.98 -21.07 7.11
C ILE A 414 -25.58 -19.84 7.77
N TYR A 415 -26.77 -19.98 8.29
CA TYR A 415 -27.46 -18.93 9.02
C TYR A 415 -28.31 -19.56 10.10
N PHE A 416 -28.30 -18.99 11.28
CA PHE A 416 -29.15 -19.39 12.39
C PHE A 416 -29.68 -18.12 13.07
N GLN A 417 -30.98 -18.05 13.21
CA GLN A 417 -31.61 -16.97 13.98
C GLN A 417 -32.68 -17.53 14.89
N ASN A 418 -32.48 -17.35 16.17
CA ASN A 418 -33.56 -17.47 17.14
C ASN A 418 -34.44 -16.23 17.05
N ILE A 419 -35.71 -16.46 16.88
CA ILE A 419 -36.72 -15.40 16.84
C ILE A 419 -37.47 -15.45 18.14
N PHE A 420 -37.15 -14.50 18.99
CA PHE A 420 -37.83 -14.37 20.28
C PHE A 420 -38.87 -13.28 20.24
N GLU A 421 -40.05 -13.64 20.67
CA GLU A 421 -41.12 -12.79 21.19
C GLU A 421 -41.69 -11.73 20.25
N THR A 422 -42.58 -12.15 19.40
CA THR A 422 -43.65 -11.27 18.96
C THR A 422 -44.92 -11.66 19.64
N SER A 423 -45.78 -10.68 19.92
CA SER A 423 -47.08 -10.91 20.48
C SER A 423 -48.19 -10.51 19.52
N GLY A 424 -49.29 -11.22 19.60
CA GLY A 424 -50.54 -10.87 18.94
C GLY A 424 -51.67 -10.84 19.95
N SER A 425 -52.70 -10.09 19.62
CA SER A 425 -53.88 -10.00 20.48
C SER A 425 -55.17 -10.07 19.67
N ASP A 426 -56.24 -10.62 20.26
CA ASP A 426 -57.58 -10.63 19.71
C ASP A 426 -58.60 -10.73 20.85
N PHE A 427 -59.70 -9.99 20.74
CA PHE A 427 -60.74 -9.98 21.78
C PHE A 427 -61.62 -11.22 21.79
N ASN A 428 -61.75 -11.87 20.64
CA ASN A 428 -62.73 -12.95 20.41
C ASN A 428 -62.15 -14.33 20.56
N SER A 429 -60.90 -14.54 20.16
CA SER A 429 -60.36 -15.90 20.09
C SER A 429 -58.82 -15.92 20.30
N VAL A 430 -58.36 -16.94 21.03
CA VAL A 430 -56.95 -17.23 21.26
C VAL A 430 -56.27 -17.60 19.98
N GLU A 431 -56.95 -18.39 19.14
CA GLU A 431 -56.40 -18.82 17.81
C GLU A 431 -56.15 -17.59 16.91
N LYS A 432 -57.10 -16.58 16.89
CA LYS A 432 -56.88 -15.32 16.14
C LYS A 432 -55.75 -14.49 16.69
N ALA A 433 -55.62 -14.42 18.01
CA ALA A 433 -54.48 -13.77 18.66
C ALA A 433 -53.18 -14.44 18.23
N GLY A 434 -53.14 -15.75 18.16
CA GLY A 434 -52.01 -16.54 17.64
C GLY A 434 -51.67 -16.22 16.18
N ILE A 435 -52.70 -16.15 15.30
CA ILE A 435 -52.50 -15.75 13.89
C ILE A 435 -51.91 -14.32 13.80
N ASN A 436 -52.37 -13.40 14.60
CA ASN A 436 -51.83 -12.03 14.63
C ASN A 436 -50.40 -12.02 15.12
N SER A 437 -50.05 -12.86 16.09
CA SER A 437 -48.65 -13.02 16.54
C SER A 437 -47.76 -13.58 15.43
N LEU A 438 -48.22 -14.59 14.68
CA LEU A 438 -47.51 -15.15 13.52
C LEU A 438 -47.30 -14.12 12.40
N LYS A 439 -48.26 -13.24 12.13
CA LYS A 439 -48.14 -12.12 11.19
C LYS A 439 -47.06 -11.13 11.61
N ASN A 440 -47.03 -10.79 12.90
CA ASN A 440 -45.98 -9.90 13.43
C ASN A 440 -44.61 -10.54 13.37
N LEU A 441 -44.52 -11.84 13.64
CA LEU A 441 -43.30 -12.62 13.51
C LEU A 441 -42.79 -12.62 12.05
N ALA A 442 -43.68 -12.85 11.07
CA ALA A 442 -43.31 -12.82 9.67
C ALA A 442 -42.69 -11.48 9.27
N LYS A 443 -43.28 -10.37 9.68
CA LYS A 443 -42.73 -9.03 9.43
C LYS A 443 -41.36 -8.85 10.05
N LEU A 444 -41.14 -9.33 11.28
CA LEU A 444 -39.85 -9.25 11.95
C LEU A 444 -38.78 -10.07 11.21
N VAL A 445 -39.12 -11.29 10.82
CA VAL A 445 -38.19 -12.17 10.07
C VAL A 445 -37.83 -11.56 8.73
N THR A 446 -38.83 -11.14 7.95
CA THR A 446 -38.58 -10.55 6.63
C THR A 446 -37.78 -9.25 6.72
N SER A 447 -38.01 -8.40 7.72
CA SER A 447 -37.22 -7.18 7.93
C SER A 447 -35.75 -7.44 8.29
N LYS A 448 -35.44 -8.58 8.90
CA LYS A 448 -34.07 -8.94 9.27
C LYS A 448 -33.30 -9.67 8.15
N ILE A 449 -34.01 -10.45 7.35
CA ILE A 449 -33.40 -11.28 6.30
C ILE A 449 -33.42 -10.57 4.94
N CYS A 450 -34.40 -9.72 4.70
CA CYS A 450 -34.64 -9.09 3.41
C CYS A 450 -34.44 -7.58 3.40
N SER A 451 -34.00 -7.00 4.50
CA SER A 451 -33.60 -5.58 4.55
C SER A 451 -32.19 -5.37 3.97
#